data_a14d99cb0912a999b75aa9dbf9317b8f
#
_entry.id   a14d99cb0912a999b75aa9dbf9317b8f
#
_cell.length_a   1.000
_cell.length_b   1.000
_cell.length_c   1.000
_cell.angle_alpha   90.00
_cell.angle_beta   90.00
_cell.angle_gamma   90.00
#
_symmetry.space_group_name_H-M   'P 1'
#
loop_
_entity.id
_entity.type
_entity.pdbx_description
1 polymer ?
#
loop_
_entity_poly.entity_id
_entity_poly.type
_entity_poly.pdbx_seq_one_letter_code
_entity_poly.pdbx_strand_id
1 'polypeptide(L)'
;AMTSATDLIKRAMSWGMKSIAITDHGVVQAFPEAYHLLGRDNPDMKVIYGVEAYLVPDKEKSVKNPRGQVLNDATYCVLDLETTGISITTEKITEVGIMKVKNGEVIDEFEIFVNPEKPIPQRVVEVTNITDEMVKDAETIEKVFPKMLEFLGDQNETVIVAHNANFDVGFLKQNAK
;
A
#
# COMPACT_ATOMS: atom_id res chain seq x y z
N ALA A 1 7.72 -16.37 -5.13
CA ALA A 1 8.27 -17.70 -4.84
C ALA A 1 9.50 -17.92 -5.70
N MET A 2 10.53 -18.59 -5.17
CA MET A 2 11.76 -18.88 -5.92
C MET A 2 11.63 -20.12 -6.83
N THR A 3 10.60 -20.93 -6.63
CA THR A 3 10.37 -22.17 -7.39
C THR A 3 9.14 -22.01 -8.28
N SER A 4 9.28 -22.31 -9.58
CA SER A 4 8.18 -22.25 -10.54
C SER A 4 7.16 -23.37 -10.35
N ALA A 5 5.93 -23.21 -10.79
CA ALA A 5 4.93 -24.28 -10.77
C ALA A 5 5.40 -25.48 -11.61
N THR A 6 6.06 -25.22 -12.73
CA THR A 6 6.66 -26.24 -13.59
C THR A 6 7.67 -27.10 -12.84
N ASP A 7 8.57 -26.49 -12.07
CA ASP A 7 9.61 -27.23 -11.32
C ASP A 7 9.01 -28.05 -10.17
N LEU A 8 8.00 -27.50 -9.48
CA LEU A 8 7.26 -28.23 -8.44
C LEU A 8 6.57 -29.46 -9.00
N ILE A 9 5.86 -29.33 -10.12
CA ILE A 9 5.15 -30.43 -10.78
C ILE A 9 6.15 -31.50 -11.23
N LYS A 10 7.23 -31.12 -11.92
CA LYS A 10 8.26 -32.04 -12.37
C LYS A 10 8.92 -32.79 -11.20
N ARG A 11 9.16 -32.12 -10.10
CA ARG A 11 9.70 -32.71 -8.89
C ARG A 11 8.72 -33.73 -8.28
N ALA A 12 7.44 -33.39 -8.17
CA ALA A 12 6.41 -34.28 -7.69
C ALA A 12 6.31 -35.56 -8.55
N MET A 13 6.33 -35.38 -9.88
CA MET A 13 6.37 -36.52 -10.83
C MET A 13 7.61 -37.42 -10.63
N SER A 14 8.78 -36.81 -10.44
CA SER A 14 10.03 -37.55 -10.22
C SER A 14 10.02 -38.38 -8.91
N TRP A 15 9.18 -37.99 -7.97
CA TRP A 15 8.95 -38.77 -6.72
C TRP A 15 7.82 -39.78 -6.84
N GLY A 16 7.24 -39.96 -8.02
CA GLY A 16 6.15 -40.90 -8.26
C GLY A 16 4.79 -40.45 -7.73
N MET A 17 4.64 -39.17 -7.37
CA MET A 17 3.36 -38.62 -6.95
C MET A 17 2.40 -38.59 -8.14
N LYS A 18 1.10 -38.81 -7.89
CA LYS A 18 0.02 -38.81 -8.89
C LYS A 18 -0.86 -37.55 -8.86
N SER A 19 -0.64 -36.70 -7.87
CA SER A 19 -1.32 -35.40 -7.76
C SER A 19 -0.49 -34.37 -7.01
N ILE A 20 -0.75 -33.12 -7.31
CA ILE A 20 -0.20 -31.96 -6.61
C ILE A 20 -1.27 -30.87 -6.50
N ALA A 21 -1.36 -30.21 -5.36
CA ALA A 21 -2.18 -29.00 -5.23
C ALA A 21 -1.30 -27.76 -5.46
N ILE A 22 -1.84 -26.80 -6.20
CA ILE A 22 -1.23 -25.49 -6.42
C ILE A 22 -2.19 -24.45 -5.83
N THR A 23 -1.70 -23.74 -4.81
CA THR A 23 -2.49 -22.74 -4.06
C THR A 23 -1.67 -21.48 -3.93
N ASP A 24 -1.84 -20.56 -4.88
CA ASP A 24 -1.16 -19.27 -4.83
C ASP A 24 -1.77 -18.38 -3.73
N HIS A 25 -0.93 -17.51 -3.20
CA HIS A 25 -1.30 -16.58 -2.14
C HIS A 25 -2.11 -15.40 -2.72
N GLY A 26 -3.41 -15.40 -2.49
CA GLY A 26 -4.34 -14.35 -2.93
C GLY A 26 -4.58 -14.26 -4.43
N VAL A 27 -3.98 -15.13 -5.24
CA VAL A 27 -4.03 -15.09 -6.71
C VAL A 27 -4.08 -16.50 -7.31
N VAL A 28 -4.14 -16.60 -8.64
CA VAL A 28 -4.18 -17.87 -9.40
C VAL A 28 -3.14 -17.87 -10.56
N GLN A 29 -2.07 -17.13 -10.40
CA GLN A 29 -1.09 -16.88 -11.47
C GLN A 29 -0.35 -18.13 -11.94
N ALA A 30 -0.18 -19.14 -11.09
CA ALA A 30 0.47 -20.39 -11.46
C ALA A 30 -0.43 -21.36 -12.26
N PHE A 31 -1.74 -21.09 -12.37
CA PHE A 31 -2.68 -22.00 -13.09
C PHE A 31 -2.36 -22.12 -14.57
N PRO A 32 -2.14 -21.03 -15.34
CA PRO A 32 -1.77 -21.14 -16.75
C PRO A 32 -0.48 -21.95 -16.95
N GLU A 33 0.54 -21.75 -16.11
CA GLU A 33 1.80 -22.46 -16.20
C GLU A 33 1.63 -23.97 -16.01
N ALA A 34 0.88 -24.37 -14.98
CA ALA A 34 0.55 -25.78 -14.73
C ALA A 34 -0.28 -26.41 -15.85
N TYR A 35 -1.25 -25.65 -16.37
CA TYR A 35 -2.09 -26.11 -17.47
C TYR A 35 -1.32 -26.28 -18.78
N HIS A 36 -0.42 -25.36 -19.10
CA HIS A 36 0.44 -25.47 -20.29
C HIS A 36 1.41 -26.65 -20.21
N LEU A 37 1.88 -27.00 -19.00
CA LEU A 37 2.78 -28.11 -18.82
C LEU A 37 2.09 -29.48 -19.01
N LEU A 38 0.90 -29.64 -18.45
CA LEU A 38 0.23 -30.96 -18.34
C LEU A 38 -1.02 -31.12 -19.20
N GLY A 39 -1.63 -30.01 -19.66
CA GLY A 39 -2.94 -30.03 -20.28
C GLY A 39 -4.08 -30.32 -19.30
N ARG A 40 -5.28 -30.53 -19.84
CA ARG A 40 -6.50 -30.74 -19.04
C ARG A 40 -6.56 -32.11 -18.37
N ASP A 41 -6.21 -33.14 -19.11
CA ASP A 41 -6.44 -34.53 -18.75
C ASP A 41 -5.13 -35.33 -18.83
N ASN A 42 -4.14 -34.96 -18.02
CA ASN A 42 -2.89 -35.68 -17.96
C ASN A 42 -3.08 -37.01 -17.17
N PRO A 43 -2.74 -38.18 -17.77
CA PRO A 43 -2.95 -39.46 -17.12
C PRO A 43 -1.98 -39.74 -15.95
N ASP A 44 -0.83 -39.05 -15.94
CA ASP A 44 0.25 -39.36 -15.00
C ASP A 44 0.25 -38.42 -13.79
N MET A 45 -0.31 -37.22 -13.89
CA MET A 45 -0.31 -36.20 -12.85
C MET A 45 -1.61 -35.38 -12.85
N LYS A 46 -2.32 -35.38 -11.72
CA LYS A 46 -3.48 -34.53 -11.49
C LYS A 46 -3.09 -33.26 -10.76
N VAL A 47 -3.38 -32.09 -11.32
CA VAL A 47 -3.26 -30.82 -10.62
C VAL A 47 -4.58 -30.46 -9.94
N ILE A 48 -4.52 -30.17 -8.66
CA ILE A 48 -5.63 -29.63 -7.88
C ILE A 48 -5.41 -28.13 -7.80
N TYR A 49 -6.26 -27.37 -8.48
CA TYR A 49 -6.20 -25.91 -8.50
C TYR A 49 -6.94 -25.33 -7.29
N GLY A 50 -6.27 -24.49 -6.55
CA GLY A 50 -6.82 -23.81 -5.38
C GLY A 50 -6.24 -22.43 -5.21
N VAL A 51 -6.67 -21.73 -4.20
CA VAL A 51 -6.17 -20.41 -3.84
C VAL A 51 -6.11 -20.29 -2.32
N GLU A 52 -5.05 -19.68 -1.80
CA GLU A 52 -5.02 -19.23 -0.42
C GLU A 52 -5.81 -17.91 -0.34
N ALA A 53 -7.12 -18.02 -0.09
CA ALA A 53 -8.02 -16.89 -0.13
C ALA A 53 -7.95 -16.06 1.17
N TYR A 54 -8.13 -14.75 1.03
CA TYR A 54 -8.31 -13.86 2.17
C TYR A 54 -9.79 -13.80 2.54
N LEU A 55 -10.12 -14.18 3.77
CA LEU A 55 -11.44 -13.95 4.34
C LEU A 55 -11.48 -12.54 4.94
N VAL A 56 -12.18 -11.63 4.29
CA VAL A 56 -12.37 -10.26 4.77
C VAL A 56 -13.78 -10.12 5.36
N PRO A 57 -13.94 -9.54 6.55
CA PRO A 57 -15.27 -9.27 7.08
C PRO A 57 -15.96 -8.17 6.26
N ASP A 58 -17.20 -8.41 5.84
CA ASP A 58 -18.05 -7.46 5.07
C ASP A 58 -18.28 -6.10 5.79
N LYS A 59 -17.78 -5.96 7.01
CA LYS A 59 -17.98 -4.77 7.85
C LYS A 59 -16.86 -3.75 7.78
N GLU A 60 -15.76 -4.01 7.09
CA GLU A 60 -14.73 -3.00 6.87
C GLU A 60 -15.22 -1.95 5.89
N LYS A 61 -15.56 -0.80 6.44
CA LYS A 61 -15.98 0.35 5.65
C LYS A 61 -14.77 1.01 5.01
N SER A 62 -14.76 1.12 3.68
CA SER A 62 -13.77 1.91 2.94
C SER A 62 -13.84 3.39 3.29
N VAL A 63 -14.99 3.85 3.79
CA VAL A 63 -15.21 5.23 4.25
C VAL A 63 -15.34 5.25 5.76
N LYS A 64 -14.49 6.04 6.42
CA LYS A 64 -14.54 6.30 7.86
C LYS A 64 -15.13 7.69 8.09
N ASN A 65 -15.97 7.82 9.13
CA ASN A 65 -16.62 9.09 9.53
C ASN A 65 -17.35 9.80 8.37
N PRO A 66 -18.27 9.12 7.66
CA PRO A 66 -19.02 9.75 6.58
C PRO A 66 -19.86 10.92 7.12
N ARG A 67 -19.83 12.06 6.42
CA ARG A 67 -20.56 13.28 6.80
C ARG A 67 -21.64 13.65 5.81
N GLY A 68 -22.02 12.70 4.94
CA GLY A 68 -23.07 12.91 3.94
C GLY A 68 -22.64 13.73 2.71
N GLN A 69 -21.32 13.85 2.50
CA GLN A 69 -20.83 14.51 1.28
C GLN A 69 -21.27 13.75 0.03
N VAL A 70 -21.68 14.48 -0.99
CA VAL A 70 -21.95 13.94 -2.32
C VAL A 70 -20.62 13.73 -3.03
N LEU A 71 -20.38 12.53 -3.54
CA LEU A 71 -19.08 12.16 -4.13
C LEU A 71 -18.62 13.12 -5.23
N ASN A 72 -19.56 13.58 -6.08
CA ASN A 72 -19.21 14.45 -7.19
C ASN A 72 -18.91 15.90 -6.76
N ASP A 73 -19.39 16.32 -5.58
CA ASP A 73 -19.26 17.72 -5.12
C ASP A 73 -18.12 17.86 -4.08
N ALA A 74 -17.65 16.73 -3.53
CA ALA A 74 -16.60 16.71 -2.52
C ALA A 74 -15.26 17.19 -3.09
N THR A 75 -14.48 17.88 -2.26
CA THR A 75 -13.07 18.12 -2.49
C THR A 75 -12.26 16.98 -1.87
N TYR A 76 -11.47 16.28 -2.67
CA TYR A 76 -10.63 15.19 -2.22
C TYR A 76 -9.21 15.68 -2.00
N CYS A 77 -8.61 15.35 -0.86
CA CYS A 77 -7.19 15.47 -0.62
C CYS A 77 -6.57 14.06 -0.65
N VAL A 78 -5.93 13.73 -1.75
CA VAL A 78 -5.20 12.47 -1.92
C VAL A 78 -3.87 12.63 -1.23
N LEU A 79 -3.71 11.95 -0.09
CA LEU A 79 -2.57 12.05 0.80
C LEU A 79 -1.69 10.81 0.67
N ASP A 80 -0.39 11.04 0.63
CA ASP A 80 0.64 10.04 0.76
C ASP A 80 1.77 10.54 1.64
N LEU A 81 2.33 9.67 2.50
CA LEU A 81 3.41 10.00 3.40
C LEU A 81 4.59 9.05 3.20
N GLU A 82 5.78 9.63 3.06
CA GLU A 82 7.00 8.85 3.19
C GLU A 82 7.55 8.97 4.61
N THR A 83 8.16 7.90 5.11
CA THR A 83 8.55 7.79 6.52
C THR A 83 9.87 7.03 6.68
N THR A 84 10.51 7.15 7.83
CA THR A 84 11.73 6.37 8.16
C THR A 84 11.46 4.87 8.40
N GLY A 85 10.20 4.43 8.31
CA GLY A 85 9.77 3.04 8.48
C GLY A 85 8.29 2.92 8.84
N ILE A 86 7.81 1.71 9.09
CA ILE A 86 6.37 1.39 9.17
C ILE A 86 5.74 1.58 10.56
N SER A 87 6.52 1.77 11.61
CA SER A 87 6.00 1.88 12.98
C SER A 87 5.56 3.31 13.31
N ILE A 88 4.27 3.54 13.43
CA ILE A 88 3.69 4.85 13.75
C ILE A 88 4.25 5.45 15.05
N THR A 89 4.67 4.63 16.00
CA THR A 89 5.12 5.08 17.33
C THR A 89 6.61 5.43 17.38
N THR A 90 7.44 4.85 16.51
CA THR A 90 8.91 4.99 16.57
C THR A 90 9.51 5.66 15.34
N GLU A 91 8.78 5.64 14.22
CA GLU A 91 9.26 6.19 12.97
C GLU A 91 8.74 7.61 12.74
N LYS A 92 9.38 8.32 11.81
CA LYS A 92 9.17 9.73 11.54
C LYS A 92 8.79 9.94 10.08
N ILE A 93 8.04 10.99 9.81
CA ILE A 93 7.70 11.43 8.44
C ILE A 93 8.94 12.07 7.80
N THR A 94 9.19 11.74 6.53
CA THR A 94 10.27 12.31 5.70
C THR A 94 9.74 13.15 4.54
N GLU A 95 8.50 12.91 4.11
CA GLU A 95 7.83 13.68 3.07
C GLU A 95 6.31 13.66 3.28
N VAL A 96 5.67 14.75 2.90
CA VAL A 96 4.20 14.88 2.83
C VAL A 96 3.83 15.28 1.41
N GLY A 97 3.07 14.43 0.73
CA GLY A 97 2.47 14.70 -0.57
C GLY A 97 0.94 14.76 -0.46
N ILE A 98 0.32 15.83 -0.96
CA ILE A 98 -1.14 15.95 -1.01
C ILE A 98 -1.55 16.57 -2.35
N MET A 99 -2.39 15.86 -3.10
CA MET A 99 -3.11 16.42 -4.25
C MET A 99 -4.54 16.78 -3.86
N LYS A 100 -4.95 18.00 -4.13
CA LYS A 100 -6.32 18.44 -3.96
C LYS A 100 -7.08 18.31 -5.27
N VAL A 101 -8.14 17.51 -5.27
CA VAL A 101 -8.93 17.17 -6.47
C VAL A 101 -10.37 17.58 -6.27
N LYS A 102 -10.95 18.25 -7.27
CA LYS A 102 -12.36 18.59 -7.30
C LYS A 102 -12.92 18.43 -8.72
N ASN A 103 -14.10 17.83 -8.85
CA ASN A 103 -14.74 17.55 -10.14
C ASN A 103 -13.84 16.75 -11.12
N GLY A 104 -12.94 15.91 -10.59
CA GLY A 104 -12.01 15.10 -11.39
C GLY A 104 -10.76 15.84 -11.85
N GLU A 105 -10.57 17.10 -11.46
CA GLU A 105 -9.39 17.90 -11.81
C GLU A 105 -8.54 18.17 -10.57
N VAL A 106 -7.22 18.14 -10.74
CA VAL A 106 -6.27 18.59 -9.71
C VAL A 106 -6.34 20.11 -9.65
N ILE A 107 -6.71 20.65 -8.49
CA ILE A 107 -6.87 22.10 -8.28
C ILE A 107 -5.76 22.73 -7.46
N ASP A 108 -5.00 21.90 -6.69
CA ASP A 108 -3.88 22.36 -5.87
C ASP A 108 -3.00 21.18 -5.45
N GLU A 109 -1.73 21.46 -5.13
CA GLU A 109 -0.74 20.45 -4.72
C GLU A 109 0.10 20.96 -3.55
N PHE A 110 0.40 20.08 -2.62
CA PHE A 110 1.27 20.32 -1.48
C PHE A 110 2.29 19.19 -1.39
N GLU A 111 3.55 19.51 -1.60
CA GLU A 111 4.65 18.56 -1.53
C GLU A 111 5.79 19.18 -0.75
N ILE A 112 6.23 18.51 0.31
CA ILE A 112 7.28 19.06 1.17
C ILE A 112 8.07 17.94 1.86
N PHE A 113 9.40 18.03 1.82
CA PHE A 113 10.27 17.24 2.65
C PHE A 113 10.20 17.65 4.12
N VAL A 114 10.34 16.68 4.98
CA VAL A 114 10.33 16.86 6.44
C VAL A 114 11.61 16.30 7.02
N ASN A 115 12.29 17.08 7.86
CA ASN A 115 13.43 16.59 8.59
C ASN A 115 12.97 15.64 9.72
N PRO A 116 13.28 14.33 9.63
CA PRO A 116 12.84 13.36 10.64
C PRO A 116 13.63 13.43 11.95
N GLU A 117 14.69 14.25 12.02
CA GLU A 117 15.61 14.39 13.16
C GLU A 117 16.26 13.06 13.59
N LYS A 118 16.29 12.09 12.69
CA LYS A 118 16.95 10.78 12.86
C LYS A 118 17.41 10.24 11.51
N PRO A 119 18.42 9.36 11.47
CA PRO A 119 18.90 8.77 10.23
C PRO A 119 17.81 7.93 9.55
N ILE A 120 17.75 8.01 8.21
CA ILE A 120 16.87 7.19 7.38
C ILE A 120 17.58 5.83 7.12
N PRO A 121 16.97 4.69 7.50
CA PRO A 121 17.57 3.39 7.26
C PRO A 121 17.81 3.14 5.76
N GLN A 122 18.93 2.54 5.39
CA GLN A 122 19.31 2.28 4.00
C GLN A 122 18.21 1.55 3.22
N ARG A 123 17.55 0.56 3.84
CA ARG A 123 16.42 -0.18 3.24
C ARG A 123 15.22 0.72 2.90
N VAL A 124 15.03 1.83 3.62
CA VAL A 124 13.97 2.81 3.34
C VAL A 124 14.39 3.71 2.19
N VAL A 125 15.66 4.16 2.17
CA VAL A 125 16.22 4.91 1.04
C VAL A 125 16.06 4.15 -0.28
N GLU A 126 16.27 2.83 -0.27
CA GLU A 126 16.11 1.96 -1.47
C GLU A 126 14.65 1.90 -1.99
N VAL A 127 13.67 2.15 -1.13
CA VAL A 127 12.24 2.12 -1.51
C VAL A 127 11.74 3.51 -1.87
N THR A 128 12.06 4.52 -1.05
CA THR A 128 11.52 5.88 -1.18
C THR A 128 12.39 6.79 -2.04
N ASN A 129 13.68 6.44 -2.23
CA ASN A 129 14.74 7.28 -2.80
C ASN A 129 15.01 8.56 -2.01
N ILE A 130 14.49 8.71 -0.79
CA ILE A 130 14.74 9.87 0.07
C ILE A 130 15.96 9.60 0.95
N THR A 131 16.95 10.47 0.87
CA THR A 131 18.21 10.37 1.62
C THR A 131 18.25 11.37 2.75
N ASP A 132 19.12 11.13 3.76
CA ASP A 132 19.38 12.10 4.85
C ASP A 132 19.78 13.46 4.30
N GLU A 133 20.55 13.49 3.22
CA GLU A 133 21.02 14.73 2.59
C GLU A 133 19.87 15.58 2.03
N MET A 134 18.81 14.95 1.51
CA MET A 134 17.64 15.64 0.95
C MET A 134 16.79 16.31 2.05
N VAL A 135 16.75 15.73 3.23
CA VAL A 135 15.86 16.19 4.31
C VAL A 135 16.57 16.97 5.43
N LYS A 136 17.90 17.01 5.45
CA LYS A 136 18.68 17.62 6.57
C LYS A 136 18.35 19.09 6.84
N ASP A 137 18.11 19.86 5.76
CA ASP A 137 17.80 21.29 5.83
C ASP A 137 16.29 21.57 5.73
N ALA A 138 15.45 20.53 5.66
CA ALA A 138 14.01 20.65 5.67
C ALA A 138 13.48 21.05 7.05
N GLU A 139 12.26 21.60 7.06
CA GLU A 139 11.56 21.90 8.31
C GLU A 139 11.16 20.61 9.05
N THR A 140 11.12 20.65 10.38
CA THR A 140 10.59 19.53 11.16
C THR A 140 9.07 19.44 11.06
N ILE A 141 8.51 18.30 11.45
CA ILE A 141 7.07 18.05 11.35
C ILE A 141 6.23 19.06 12.13
N GLU A 142 6.74 19.58 13.27
CA GLU A 142 6.05 20.57 14.09
C GLU A 142 5.78 21.88 13.32
N LYS A 143 6.65 22.21 12.35
CA LYS A 143 6.48 23.38 11.49
C LYS A 143 5.67 23.08 10.23
N VAL A 144 5.80 21.87 9.70
CA VAL A 144 5.09 21.44 8.48
C VAL A 144 3.62 21.13 8.78
N PHE A 145 3.33 20.52 9.93
CA PHE A 145 1.99 20.06 10.29
C PHE A 145 0.92 21.17 10.25
N PRO A 146 1.14 22.37 10.80
CA PRO A 146 0.17 23.47 10.67
C PRO A 146 -0.08 23.90 9.22
N LYS A 147 0.97 23.96 8.38
CA LYS A 147 0.85 24.30 6.94
C LYS A 147 0.02 23.25 6.20
N MET A 148 0.26 21.98 6.50
CA MET A 148 -0.51 20.86 5.95
C MET A 148 -1.99 20.96 6.36
N LEU A 149 -2.30 21.26 7.62
CA LEU A 149 -3.69 21.42 8.08
C LEU A 149 -4.39 22.61 7.39
N GLU A 150 -3.68 23.72 7.19
CA GLU A 150 -4.17 24.85 6.45
C GLU A 150 -4.48 24.47 4.98
N PHE A 151 -3.58 23.73 4.35
CA PHE A 151 -3.78 23.22 2.99
C PHE A 151 -4.98 22.27 2.92
N LEU A 152 -5.16 21.35 3.86
CA LEU A 152 -6.31 20.43 3.89
C LEU A 152 -7.65 21.20 3.96
N GLY A 153 -7.69 22.31 4.68
CA GLY A 153 -8.87 23.18 4.77
C GLY A 153 -9.97 22.62 5.68
N ASP A 154 -11.22 23.03 5.43
CA ASP A 154 -12.35 22.66 6.29
C ASP A 154 -12.65 21.16 6.18
N GLN A 155 -12.66 20.50 7.34
CA GLN A 155 -12.98 19.08 7.49
C GLN A 155 -14.41 18.71 7.05
N ASN A 156 -15.32 19.67 6.90
CA ASN A 156 -16.69 19.41 6.43
C ASN A 156 -16.78 19.42 4.89
N GLU A 157 -15.81 20.02 4.22
CA GLU A 157 -15.76 20.13 2.76
C GLU A 157 -14.77 19.16 2.13
N THR A 158 -13.79 18.71 2.89
CA THR A 158 -12.67 17.92 2.41
C THR A 158 -12.76 16.44 2.83
N VAL A 159 -12.48 15.56 1.90
CA VAL A 159 -12.36 14.12 2.11
C VAL A 159 -10.90 13.71 1.91
N ILE A 160 -10.28 13.16 2.95
CA ILE A 160 -8.92 12.59 2.84
C ILE A 160 -9.01 11.21 2.20
N VAL A 161 -8.20 10.99 1.18
CA VAL A 161 -8.03 9.70 0.48
C VAL A 161 -6.58 9.28 0.59
N ALA A 162 -6.33 8.03 0.97
CA ALA A 162 -5.00 7.44 0.98
C ALA A 162 -5.08 5.95 0.63
N HIS A 163 -4.02 5.38 0.06
CA HIS A 163 -4.00 3.97 -0.32
C HIS A 163 -4.19 3.05 0.90
N ASN A 164 -3.43 3.31 1.96
CA ASN A 164 -3.59 2.66 3.25
C ASN A 164 -3.83 3.71 4.34
N ALA A 165 -5.00 4.32 4.34
CA ALA A 165 -5.34 5.46 5.20
C ALA A 165 -5.10 5.22 6.71
N ASN A 166 -5.06 3.97 7.17
CA ASN A 166 -4.70 3.67 8.56
C ASN A 166 -3.25 4.01 8.87
N PHE A 167 -2.35 3.85 7.90
CA PHE A 167 -0.94 4.18 8.01
C PHE A 167 -0.77 5.71 8.06
N ASP A 168 -1.18 6.40 7.01
CA ASP A 168 -0.99 7.84 6.86
C ASP A 168 -1.69 8.63 7.97
N VAL A 169 -2.97 8.37 8.19
CA VAL A 169 -3.74 9.01 9.26
C VAL A 169 -3.21 8.63 10.65
N GLY A 170 -2.61 7.45 10.79
CA GLY A 170 -1.95 7.02 12.02
C GLY A 170 -0.75 7.93 12.36
N PHE A 171 0.14 8.19 11.40
CA PHE A 171 1.26 9.13 11.55
C PHE A 171 0.77 10.55 11.83
N LEU A 172 -0.25 11.02 11.11
CA LEU A 172 -0.82 12.35 11.36
C LEU A 172 -1.37 12.49 12.78
N LYS A 173 -2.12 11.51 13.27
CA LYS A 173 -2.67 11.51 14.65
C LYS A 173 -1.58 11.47 15.71
N GLN A 174 -0.47 10.82 15.44
CA GLN A 174 0.67 10.77 16.38
C GLN A 174 1.35 12.14 16.49
N ASN A 175 1.40 12.90 15.40
CA ASN A 175 2.01 14.24 15.36
C ASN A 175 1.04 15.37 15.72
N ALA A 176 -0.26 15.07 15.89
CA ALA A 176 -1.28 16.03 16.32
C ALA A 176 -1.40 16.18 17.85
N LYS A 177 -0.61 15.43 18.62
CA LYS A 177 -0.59 15.45 20.10
C LYS A 177 0.41 16.46 20.61
#